data_681bad70fc752d8982adfa056ae6ac62
#
_entry.id   681bad70fc752d8982adfa056ae6ac62
#
_cell.length_a   1.000
_cell.length_b   1.000
_cell.length_c   1.000
_cell.angle_alpha   90.00
_cell.angle_beta   90.00
_cell.angle_gamma   90.00
#
_symmetry.space_group_name_H-M   'P 1'
#
loop_
_entity.id
_entity.type
_entity.pdbx_description
1 polymer ?
#
loop_
_entity_poly.entity_id
_entity_poly.type
_entity_poly.pdbx_seq_one_letter_code
_entity_poly.pdbx_strand_id
1 'polypeptide(L)'
;MLLAINANNTNIKFSIYDGDKALGEWRQHTSATRTADEHAVWLTQLFDLNGFDRKMVTDAIIASTVPQALFNLRRLCSYYFNTEPIVLGDESTTYGMQVHARPPVGADRICNTVGASVLYPNEAAVVVDFGTATTFDVADEVGDYRGGVIAPGINLSLEALHNATALLPRIVVARPEKVIGTDTVACMHSGVFWGYVGLVEGIVNRIRAEFGKPMKIVSTGGLAPVFEGATDVIEANVPDITMRGLLEIYRRNRG
;
A
#
# COMPACT_ATOMS: atom_id res chain seq x y z
N MET A 1 8.14 10.15 19.78
CA MET A 1 7.59 10.08 18.41
C MET A 1 7.79 8.70 17.83
N LEU A 2 6.87 8.23 16.98
CA LEU A 2 6.93 6.95 16.30
C LEU A 2 7.51 7.12 14.88
N LEU A 3 8.50 6.31 14.53
CA LEU A 3 8.95 6.11 13.16
C LEU A 3 8.20 4.91 12.55
N ALA A 4 7.33 5.16 11.59
CA ALA A 4 6.60 4.13 10.87
C ALA A 4 7.22 3.94 9.46
N ILE A 5 7.57 2.70 9.14
CA ILE A 5 8.25 2.33 7.89
C ILE A 5 7.37 1.33 7.14
N ASN A 6 6.95 1.68 5.93
CA ASN A 6 6.25 0.76 5.03
C ASN A 6 7.13 0.51 3.79
N ALA A 7 7.72 -0.67 3.71
CA ALA A 7 8.66 -1.06 2.66
C ALA A 7 7.98 -1.99 1.65
N ASN A 8 7.67 -1.44 0.48
CA ASN A 8 7.07 -2.14 -0.65
C ASN A 8 8.09 -2.34 -1.78
N ASN A 9 7.75 -3.13 -2.79
CA ASN A 9 8.68 -3.48 -3.89
C ASN A 9 9.23 -2.26 -4.65
N THR A 10 8.47 -1.19 -4.77
CA THR A 10 8.87 0.01 -5.53
C THR A 10 9.44 1.11 -4.63
N ASN A 11 8.77 1.40 -3.51
CA ASN A 11 9.16 2.47 -2.61
C ASN A 11 9.09 2.03 -1.14
N ILE A 12 9.98 2.60 -0.33
CA ILE A 12 9.90 2.59 1.12
C ILE A 12 9.37 3.95 1.56
N LYS A 13 8.29 3.95 2.30
CA LYS A 13 7.69 5.13 2.91
C LYS A 13 8.11 5.20 4.38
N PHE A 14 8.69 6.33 4.76
CA PHE A 14 9.06 6.66 6.13
C PHE A 14 8.14 7.77 6.61
N SER A 15 7.53 7.60 7.76
CA SER A 15 6.66 8.62 8.36
C SER A 15 6.95 8.75 9.84
N ILE A 16 6.93 9.98 10.36
CA ILE A 16 7.01 10.23 11.79
C ILE A 16 5.67 10.73 12.31
N TYR A 17 5.28 10.20 13.46
CA TYR A 17 4.03 10.51 14.12
C TYR A 17 4.25 11.01 15.54
N ASP A 18 3.43 11.97 15.95
CA ASP A 18 3.20 12.33 17.33
C ASP A 18 1.73 12.04 17.66
N GLY A 19 1.50 10.97 18.41
CA GLY A 19 0.16 10.40 18.54
C GLY A 19 -0.40 10.02 17.17
N ASP A 20 -1.52 10.64 16.79
CA ASP A 20 -2.23 10.42 15.51
C ASP A 20 -1.77 11.35 14.39
N LYS A 21 -0.99 12.37 14.72
CA LYS A 21 -0.58 13.39 13.78
C LYS A 21 0.67 12.97 13.05
N ALA A 22 0.58 12.84 11.73
CA ALA A 22 1.75 12.74 10.88
C ALA A 22 2.48 14.09 10.84
N LEU A 23 3.76 14.09 11.20
CA LEU A 23 4.61 15.29 11.23
C LEU A 23 5.48 15.39 9.98
N GLY A 24 5.87 14.26 9.40
CA GLY A 24 6.67 14.19 8.19
C GLY A 24 6.50 12.85 7.48
N GLU A 25 6.60 12.88 6.16
CA GLU A 25 6.51 11.72 5.30
C GLU A 25 7.51 11.82 4.15
N TRP A 26 8.29 10.77 3.95
CA TRP A 26 9.30 10.73 2.89
C TRP A 26 9.28 9.37 2.20
N ARG A 27 9.64 9.38 0.92
CA ARG A 27 9.71 8.17 0.10
C ARG A 27 11.11 7.99 -0.47
N GLN A 28 11.58 6.77 -0.42
CA GLN A 28 12.84 6.35 -1.02
C GLN A 28 12.56 5.18 -1.96
N HIS A 29 13.22 5.15 -3.10
CA HIS A 29 13.14 3.98 -3.98
C HIS A 29 13.68 2.73 -3.27
N THR A 30 12.95 1.63 -3.35
CA THR A 30 13.34 0.38 -2.71
C THR A 30 14.58 -0.20 -3.39
N SER A 31 15.56 -0.55 -2.58
CA SER A 31 16.73 -1.31 -2.99
C SER A 31 16.98 -2.41 -1.96
N ALA A 32 17.03 -3.65 -2.42
CA ALA A 32 17.30 -4.80 -1.55
C ALA A 32 18.71 -4.79 -0.94
N THR A 33 19.62 -4.02 -1.53
CA THR A 33 21.03 -3.95 -1.12
C THR A 33 21.39 -2.69 -0.36
N ARG A 34 20.46 -1.73 -0.22
CA ARG A 34 20.73 -0.48 0.51
C ARG A 34 20.97 -0.76 1.98
N THR A 35 22.10 -0.26 2.47
CA THR A 35 22.55 -0.48 3.85
C THR A 35 21.80 0.40 4.85
N ALA A 36 21.85 0.02 6.12
CA ALA A 36 21.32 0.85 7.21
C ALA A 36 21.96 2.24 7.25
N ASP A 37 23.25 2.33 6.92
CA ASP A 37 24.02 3.58 6.92
C ASP A 37 23.52 4.53 5.83
N GLU A 38 23.24 4.02 4.62
CA GLU A 38 22.68 4.83 3.53
C GLU A 38 21.27 5.34 3.85
N HIS A 39 20.43 4.49 4.48
CA HIS A 39 19.13 4.92 4.97
C HIS A 39 19.26 6.01 6.04
N ALA A 40 20.20 5.82 6.97
CA ALA A 40 20.40 6.74 8.10
C ALA A 40 20.85 8.13 7.64
N VAL A 41 21.87 8.20 6.76
CA VAL A 41 22.35 9.48 6.20
C VAL A 41 21.21 10.22 5.50
N TRP A 42 20.49 9.53 4.62
CA TRP A 42 19.39 10.12 3.87
C TRP A 42 18.24 10.58 4.79
N LEU A 43 17.83 9.77 5.75
CA LEU A 43 16.70 10.10 6.62
C LEU A 43 17.07 11.20 7.63
N THR A 44 18.31 11.19 8.18
CA THR A 44 18.79 12.23 9.09
C THR A 44 18.85 13.58 8.40
N GLN A 45 19.33 13.65 7.15
CA GLN A 45 19.32 14.91 6.38
C GLN A 45 17.89 15.45 6.20
N LEU A 46 16.91 14.58 5.94
CA LEU A 46 15.51 15.01 5.82
C LEU A 46 14.93 15.46 7.16
N PHE A 47 15.32 14.83 8.25
CA PHE A 47 14.95 15.28 9.60
C PHE A 47 15.51 16.69 9.86
N ASP A 48 16.79 16.90 9.62
CA ASP A 48 17.45 18.20 9.83
C ASP A 48 16.80 19.31 8.98
N LEU A 49 16.51 19.03 7.70
CA LEU A 49 15.82 19.96 6.79
C LEU A 49 14.42 20.35 7.25
N ASN A 50 13.75 19.46 8.00
CA ASN A 50 12.38 19.68 8.50
C ASN A 50 12.35 20.04 10.00
N GLY A 51 13.50 20.25 10.64
CA GLY A 51 13.60 20.68 12.04
C GLY A 51 13.32 19.56 13.06
N PHE A 52 13.51 18.30 12.70
CA PHE A 52 13.35 17.15 13.59
C PHE A 52 14.69 16.68 14.12
N ASP A 53 14.77 16.43 15.42
CA ASP A 53 15.89 15.71 16.02
C ASP A 53 15.59 14.20 16.03
N ARG A 54 16.50 13.39 15.52
CA ARG A 54 16.39 11.93 15.54
C ARG A 54 16.17 11.35 16.96
N LYS A 55 16.64 12.04 18.00
CA LYS A 55 16.44 11.67 19.41
C LYS A 55 14.97 11.74 19.85
N MET A 56 14.14 12.44 19.10
CA MET A 56 12.69 12.49 19.36
C MET A 56 11.97 11.18 18.96
N VAL A 57 12.61 10.34 18.16
CA VAL A 57 12.09 9.01 17.81
C VAL A 57 12.35 8.07 18.99
N THR A 58 11.28 7.62 19.63
CA THR A 58 11.31 6.71 20.80
C THR A 58 10.84 5.32 20.45
N ASP A 59 10.16 5.17 19.33
CA ASP A 59 9.51 3.94 18.89
C ASP A 59 9.60 3.77 17.38
N ALA A 60 9.54 2.53 16.92
CA ALA A 60 9.49 2.23 15.49
C ALA A 60 8.59 1.03 15.19
N ILE A 61 7.95 1.06 14.02
CA ILE A 61 7.19 -0.07 13.46
C ILE A 61 7.52 -0.23 11.97
N ILE A 62 7.64 -1.48 11.53
CA ILE A 62 7.99 -1.82 10.14
C ILE A 62 6.96 -2.79 9.57
N ALA A 63 6.34 -2.40 8.46
CA ALA A 63 5.68 -3.30 7.51
C ALA A 63 6.60 -3.49 6.30
N SER A 64 6.84 -4.73 5.87
CA SER A 64 7.68 -4.97 4.71
C SER A 64 7.16 -6.13 3.87
N THR A 65 7.08 -5.91 2.56
CA THR A 65 6.88 -6.95 1.55
C THR A 65 8.21 -7.33 0.86
N VAL A 66 9.35 -6.78 1.34
CA VAL A 66 10.69 -6.99 0.80
C VAL A 66 11.60 -7.56 1.89
N PRO A 67 11.65 -8.90 2.05
CA PRO A 67 12.42 -9.53 3.14
C PRO A 67 13.90 -9.13 3.16
N GLN A 68 14.49 -8.91 1.99
CA GLN A 68 15.91 -8.55 1.85
C GLN A 68 16.21 -7.15 2.45
N ALA A 69 15.24 -6.22 2.42
CA ALA A 69 15.42 -4.89 3.01
C ALA A 69 15.25 -4.90 4.54
N LEU A 70 14.55 -5.89 5.09
CA LEU A 70 14.14 -5.90 6.50
C LEU A 70 15.32 -5.88 7.47
N PHE A 71 16.39 -6.62 7.17
CA PHE A 71 17.60 -6.62 8.02
C PHE A 71 18.17 -5.20 8.20
N ASN A 72 18.33 -4.46 7.09
CA ASN A 72 18.88 -3.12 7.12
C ASN A 72 17.91 -2.10 7.74
N LEU A 73 16.60 -2.27 7.57
CA LEU A 73 15.59 -1.41 8.22
C LEU A 73 15.54 -1.64 9.75
N ARG A 74 15.66 -2.88 10.23
CA ARG A 74 15.80 -3.16 11.67
C ARG A 74 17.07 -2.49 12.21
N ARG A 75 18.21 -2.68 11.52
CA ARG A 75 19.48 -2.08 11.92
C ARG A 75 19.43 -0.54 11.90
N LEU A 76 18.71 0.06 10.95
CA LEU A 76 18.45 1.50 10.96
C LEU A 76 17.79 1.95 12.27
N CYS A 77 16.74 1.25 12.69
CA CYS A 77 16.01 1.57 13.92
C CYS A 77 16.87 1.35 15.16
N SER A 78 17.50 0.18 15.30
CA SER A 78 18.25 -0.15 16.52
C SER A 78 19.54 0.67 16.66
N TYR A 79 20.32 0.83 15.59
CA TYR A 79 21.63 1.46 15.66
C TYR A 79 21.57 2.99 15.58
N TYR A 80 20.71 3.55 14.72
CA TYR A 80 20.68 5.00 14.48
C TYR A 80 19.61 5.73 15.29
N PHE A 81 18.53 5.05 15.64
CA PHE A 81 17.44 5.62 16.45
C PHE A 81 17.37 5.04 17.85
N ASN A 82 18.24 4.07 18.21
CA ASN A 82 18.29 3.43 19.51
C ASN A 82 16.91 2.87 19.96
N THR A 83 16.16 2.28 19.02
CA THR A 83 14.83 1.69 19.27
C THR A 83 14.68 0.37 18.54
N GLU A 84 14.16 -0.66 19.23
CA GLU A 84 13.81 -1.94 18.62
C GLU A 84 12.44 -1.82 17.94
N PRO A 85 12.35 -2.03 16.62
CA PRO A 85 11.10 -1.88 15.92
C PRO A 85 10.16 -3.06 16.15
N ILE A 86 8.85 -2.77 16.25
CA ILE A 86 7.82 -3.79 16.05
C ILE A 86 7.81 -4.11 14.54
N VAL A 87 7.84 -5.39 14.18
CA VAL A 87 7.87 -5.78 12.76
C VAL A 87 6.69 -6.69 12.47
N LEU A 88 5.91 -6.32 11.46
CA LEU A 88 4.80 -7.15 11.01
C LEU A 88 5.33 -8.47 10.45
N GLY A 89 4.77 -9.57 10.94
CA GLY A 89 5.20 -10.93 10.61
C GLY A 89 6.08 -11.59 11.67
N ASP A 90 6.57 -10.85 12.68
CA ASP A 90 7.21 -11.45 13.83
C ASP A 90 6.17 -12.15 14.71
N GLU A 91 6.55 -13.25 15.35
CA GLU A 91 5.68 -14.04 16.25
C GLU A 91 5.11 -13.22 17.42
N SER A 92 5.84 -12.20 17.85
CA SER A 92 5.43 -11.31 18.95
C SER A 92 4.43 -10.23 18.52
N THR A 93 4.20 -10.04 17.21
CA THR A 93 3.35 -8.95 16.70
C THR A 93 1.91 -9.41 16.56
N THR A 94 1.00 -8.76 17.26
CA THR A 94 -0.44 -8.98 17.09
C THR A 94 -1.04 -7.96 16.11
N TYR A 95 -1.94 -8.42 15.27
CA TYR A 95 -2.70 -7.52 14.37
C TYR A 95 -4.02 -7.05 15.02
N GLY A 96 -4.45 -7.73 16.11
CA GLY A 96 -5.74 -7.49 16.76
C GLY A 96 -6.93 -7.83 15.87
N MET A 97 -6.74 -8.76 14.93
CA MET A 97 -7.75 -9.33 14.03
C MET A 97 -7.38 -10.77 13.70
N GLN A 98 -8.34 -11.54 13.24
CA GLN A 98 -8.07 -12.88 12.69
C GLN A 98 -7.72 -12.78 11.20
N VAL A 99 -6.82 -13.66 10.76
CA VAL A 99 -6.42 -13.79 9.36
C VAL A 99 -6.90 -15.12 8.84
N HIS A 100 -8.00 -15.11 8.06
CA HIS A 100 -8.62 -16.31 7.50
C HIS A 100 -7.97 -16.77 6.18
N ALA A 101 -6.73 -16.39 5.95
CA ALA A 101 -5.95 -16.81 4.79
C ALA A 101 -4.75 -17.64 5.22
N ARG A 102 -4.25 -18.49 4.32
CA ARG A 102 -3.01 -19.22 4.58
C ARG A 102 -1.82 -18.27 4.51
N PRO A 103 -0.91 -18.28 5.50
CA PRO A 103 0.29 -17.45 5.45
C PRO A 103 1.25 -17.93 4.34
N PRO A 104 2.15 -17.04 3.84
CA PRO A 104 2.30 -15.65 4.27
C PRO A 104 1.28 -14.71 3.60
N VAL A 105 0.75 -13.74 4.36
CA VAL A 105 -0.01 -12.61 3.83
C VAL A 105 0.89 -11.38 3.85
N GLY A 106 0.92 -10.60 2.76
CA GLY A 106 1.74 -9.39 2.68
C GLY A 106 1.39 -8.38 3.77
N ALA A 107 2.42 -7.76 4.35
CA ALA A 107 2.25 -6.81 5.45
C ALA A 107 1.41 -5.59 5.05
N ASP A 108 1.51 -5.12 3.82
CA ASP A 108 0.70 -4.06 3.24
C ASP A 108 -0.80 -4.41 3.22
N ARG A 109 -1.13 -5.66 2.87
CA ARG A 109 -2.51 -6.17 2.83
C ARG A 109 -3.12 -6.25 4.23
N ILE A 110 -2.33 -6.65 5.22
CA ILE A 110 -2.71 -6.63 6.63
C ILE A 110 -2.98 -5.18 7.08
N CYS A 111 -2.07 -4.25 6.77
CA CYS A 111 -2.25 -2.84 7.07
C CYS A 111 -3.50 -2.26 6.40
N ASN A 112 -3.76 -2.57 5.13
CA ASN A 112 -4.94 -2.12 4.41
C ASN A 112 -6.24 -2.56 5.10
N THR A 113 -6.30 -3.83 5.52
CA THR A 113 -7.45 -4.40 6.24
C THR A 113 -7.68 -3.72 7.59
N VAL A 114 -6.61 -3.59 8.41
CA VAL A 114 -6.70 -2.89 9.70
C VAL A 114 -7.08 -1.42 9.50
N GLY A 115 -6.51 -0.75 8.50
CA GLY A 115 -6.85 0.63 8.16
C GLY A 115 -8.33 0.79 7.77
N ALA A 116 -8.87 -0.16 6.99
CA ALA A 116 -10.27 -0.17 6.63
C ALA A 116 -11.18 -0.38 7.85
N SER A 117 -10.86 -1.32 8.72
CA SER A 117 -11.66 -1.59 9.93
C SER A 117 -11.70 -0.41 10.91
N VAL A 118 -10.66 0.41 10.95
CA VAL A 118 -10.62 1.65 11.76
C VAL A 118 -11.47 2.74 11.14
N LEU A 119 -11.44 2.87 9.81
CA LEU A 119 -12.19 3.93 9.10
C LEU A 119 -13.68 3.62 8.98
N TYR A 120 -14.03 2.35 8.87
CA TYR A 120 -15.39 1.86 8.66
C TYR A 120 -15.74 0.80 9.73
N PRO A 121 -15.86 1.22 10.99
CA PRO A 121 -16.13 0.28 12.09
C PRO A 121 -17.51 -0.37 11.91
N ASN A 122 -17.54 -1.68 12.12
CA ASN A 122 -18.73 -2.54 11.95
C ASN A 122 -19.25 -2.63 10.50
N GLU A 123 -18.44 -2.26 9.51
CA GLU A 123 -18.76 -2.42 8.10
C GLU A 123 -17.73 -3.33 7.42
N ALA A 124 -18.20 -4.22 6.55
CA ALA A 124 -17.29 -4.95 5.67
C ALA A 124 -16.71 -4.01 4.60
N ALA A 125 -15.47 -4.25 4.20
CA ALA A 125 -14.81 -3.41 3.22
C ALA A 125 -13.93 -4.20 2.24
N VAL A 126 -13.74 -3.66 1.04
CA VAL A 126 -12.70 -4.06 0.10
C VAL A 126 -11.76 -2.88 -0.11
N VAL A 127 -10.49 -3.08 0.14
CA VAL A 127 -9.45 -2.10 -0.20
C VAL A 127 -8.84 -2.50 -1.53
N VAL A 128 -8.98 -1.63 -2.53
CA VAL A 128 -8.36 -1.78 -3.86
C VAL A 128 -7.07 -0.96 -3.86
N ASP A 129 -5.93 -1.63 -3.79
CA ASP A 129 -4.62 -0.96 -3.80
C ASP A 129 -4.01 -0.99 -5.21
N PHE A 130 -3.88 0.19 -5.82
CA PHE A 130 -3.27 0.38 -7.12
C PHE A 130 -1.76 0.59 -7.01
N GLY A 131 -1.05 -0.50 -6.67
CA GLY A 131 0.39 -0.56 -6.50
C GLY A 131 1.13 -1.22 -7.66
N THR A 132 2.27 -1.85 -7.36
CA THR A 132 3.05 -2.71 -8.30
C THR A 132 2.19 -3.88 -8.79
N ALA A 133 1.46 -4.52 -7.89
CA ALA A 133 0.28 -5.33 -8.18
C ALA A 133 -0.96 -4.51 -7.84
N THR A 134 -2.13 -4.86 -8.39
CA THR A 134 -3.41 -4.38 -7.89
C THR A 134 -4.00 -5.43 -6.98
N THR A 135 -4.16 -5.11 -5.70
CA THR A 135 -4.74 -6.03 -4.72
C THR A 135 -6.15 -5.61 -4.32
N PHE A 136 -6.95 -6.59 -3.94
CA PHE A 136 -8.29 -6.44 -3.40
C PHE A 136 -8.31 -7.14 -2.06
N ASP A 137 -8.24 -6.40 -0.97
CA ASP A 137 -8.14 -6.92 0.38
C ASP A 137 -9.50 -6.83 1.06
N VAL A 138 -10.02 -7.97 1.52
CA VAL A 138 -11.39 -8.08 2.05
C VAL A 138 -11.34 -8.12 3.57
N ALA A 139 -11.94 -7.10 4.21
CA ALA A 139 -12.25 -7.06 5.63
C ALA A 139 -13.73 -7.37 5.85
N ASP A 140 -14.06 -8.19 6.84
CA ASP A 140 -15.45 -8.34 7.27
C ASP A 140 -15.87 -7.26 8.28
N GLU A 141 -17.11 -7.32 8.74
CA GLU A 141 -17.71 -6.35 9.67
C GLU A 141 -17.09 -6.33 11.07
N VAL A 142 -16.35 -7.38 11.45
CA VAL A 142 -15.59 -7.39 12.72
C VAL A 142 -14.13 -6.98 12.52
N GLY A 143 -13.74 -6.71 11.27
CA GLY A 143 -12.40 -6.26 10.89
C GLY A 143 -11.41 -7.38 10.61
N ASP A 144 -11.87 -8.64 10.51
CA ASP A 144 -11.02 -9.78 10.19
C ASP A 144 -10.67 -9.82 8.70
N TYR A 145 -9.42 -10.22 8.40
CA TYR A 145 -8.99 -10.41 7.02
C TYR A 145 -9.55 -11.69 6.44
N ARG A 146 -10.39 -11.57 5.43
CA ARG A 146 -11.09 -12.71 4.78
C ARG A 146 -10.38 -13.24 3.54
N GLY A 147 -9.24 -12.68 3.19
CA GLY A 147 -8.54 -12.98 1.95
C GLY A 147 -8.66 -11.87 0.92
N GLY A 148 -8.48 -12.19 -0.34
CA GLY A 148 -8.59 -11.19 -1.40
C GLY A 148 -8.06 -11.67 -2.75
N VAL A 149 -7.89 -10.73 -3.67
CA VAL A 149 -7.45 -10.98 -5.04
C VAL A 149 -6.16 -10.21 -5.32
N ILE A 150 -5.29 -10.76 -6.14
CA ILE A 150 -4.08 -10.09 -6.66
C ILE A 150 -4.15 -10.15 -8.18
N ALA A 151 -4.10 -8.98 -8.80
CA ALA A 151 -4.01 -8.84 -10.25
C ALA A 151 -2.68 -8.15 -10.64
N PRO A 152 -2.20 -8.30 -11.87
CA PRO A 152 -1.05 -7.52 -12.34
C PRO A 152 -1.32 -6.03 -12.18
N GLY A 153 -0.35 -5.24 -11.74
CA GLY A 153 -0.47 -3.79 -11.69
C GLY A 153 -0.51 -3.18 -13.10
N ILE A 154 -1.13 -2.02 -13.24
CA ILE A 154 -1.36 -1.41 -14.56
C ILE A 154 -0.04 -1.07 -15.28
N ASN A 155 0.96 -0.57 -14.55
CA ASN A 155 2.28 -0.28 -15.13
C ASN A 155 3.00 -1.56 -15.54
N LEU A 156 2.87 -2.64 -14.76
CA LEU A 156 3.40 -3.96 -15.10
C LEU A 156 2.73 -4.50 -16.38
N SER A 157 1.42 -4.34 -16.52
CA SER A 157 0.67 -4.75 -17.70
C SER A 157 1.08 -3.96 -18.95
N LEU A 158 1.31 -2.65 -18.81
CA LEU A 158 1.84 -1.79 -19.88
C LEU A 158 3.24 -2.19 -20.31
N GLU A 159 4.12 -2.44 -19.35
CA GLU A 159 5.50 -2.87 -19.62
C GLU A 159 5.52 -4.24 -20.30
N ALA A 160 4.71 -5.17 -19.86
CA ALA A 160 4.56 -6.48 -20.48
C ALA A 160 4.05 -6.36 -21.94
N LEU A 161 3.07 -5.50 -22.20
CA LEU A 161 2.54 -5.25 -23.53
C LEU A 161 3.60 -4.64 -24.46
N HIS A 162 4.36 -3.64 -24.00
CA HIS A 162 5.46 -3.03 -24.75
C HIS A 162 6.56 -4.06 -25.05
N ASN A 163 7.00 -4.84 -24.05
CA ASN A 163 8.10 -5.79 -24.21
C ASN A 163 7.72 -7.00 -25.07
N ALA A 164 6.44 -7.38 -25.13
CA ALA A 164 5.93 -8.50 -25.94
C ALA A 164 5.67 -8.14 -27.40
N THR A 165 5.78 -6.87 -27.79
CA THR A 165 5.43 -6.40 -29.13
C THR A 165 6.55 -5.57 -29.76
N ALA A 166 6.73 -5.70 -31.08
CA ALA A 166 7.81 -5.02 -31.77
C ALA A 166 7.52 -3.52 -32.05
N LEU A 167 6.25 -3.12 -32.07
CA LEU A 167 5.83 -1.81 -32.59
C LEU A 167 5.05 -0.95 -31.57
N LEU A 168 4.65 -1.50 -30.42
CA LEU A 168 3.91 -0.72 -29.44
C LEU A 168 4.85 0.17 -28.62
N PRO A 169 4.65 1.50 -28.61
CA PRO A 169 5.50 2.41 -27.85
C PRO A 169 5.27 2.28 -26.34
N ARG A 170 6.19 2.82 -25.56
CA ARG A 170 5.95 3.03 -24.12
C ARG A 170 4.99 4.21 -23.97
N ILE A 171 3.94 4.00 -23.18
CA ILE A 171 2.97 5.04 -22.81
C ILE A 171 2.83 5.13 -21.30
N VAL A 172 2.34 6.27 -20.82
CA VAL A 172 1.97 6.49 -19.42
C VAL A 172 0.46 6.29 -19.29
N VAL A 173 0.02 5.72 -18.18
CA VAL A 173 -1.43 5.53 -17.90
C VAL A 173 -2.10 6.90 -17.87
N ALA A 174 -3.12 7.07 -18.70
CA ALA A 174 -3.95 8.27 -18.74
C ALA A 174 -5.38 7.91 -19.17
N ARG A 175 -6.35 8.69 -18.70
CA ARG A 175 -7.74 8.56 -19.13
C ARG A 175 -7.88 9.01 -20.58
N PRO A 176 -8.38 8.17 -21.50
CA PRO A 176 -8.58 8.54 -22.89
C PRO A 176 -9.79 9.46 -23.06
N GLU A 177 -9.75 10.36 -24.03
CA GLU A 177 -10.90 11.22 -24.38
C GLU A 177 -12.06 10.42 -25.00
N LYS A 178 -11.73 9.36 -25.74
CA LYS A 178 -12.70 8.49 -26.43
C LYS A 178 -12.33 7.03 -26.19
N VAL A 179 -13.34 6.19 -26.13
CA VAL A 179 -13.14 4.73 -26.00
C VAL A 179 -12.57 4.15 -27.29
N ILE A 180 -13.03 4.61 -28.45
CA ILE A 180 -12.51 4.16 -29.74
C ILE A 180 -11.34 5.05 -30.14
N GLY A 181 -10.11 4.52 -30.02
CA GLY A 181 -8.89 5.17 -30.50
C GLY A 181 -8.76 5.08 -32.01
N THR A 182 -8.15 6.09 -32.63
CA THR A 182 -7.96 6.17 -34.10
C THR A 182 -6.48 6.05 -34.50
N ASP A 183 -5.59 5.92 -33.55
CA ASP A 183 -4.17 5.61 -33.72
C ASP A 183 -3.72 4.61 -32.63
N THR A 184 -2.51 4.06 -32.80
CA THR A 184 -1.97 3.04 -31.89
C THR A 184 -1.91 3.50 -30.45
N VAL A 185 -1.47 4.74 -30.19
CA VAL A 185 -1.32 5.28 -28.83
C VAL A 185 -2.68 5.48 -28.17
N ALA A 186 -3.64 6.06 -28.90
CA ALA A 186 -5.02 6.23 -28.42
C ALA A 186 -5.70 4.88 -28.15
N CYS A 187 -5.49 3.87 -29.00
CA CYS A 187 -5.99 2.50 -28.76
C CYS A 187 -5.38 1.87 -27.52
N MET A 188 -4.06 2.05 -27.29
CA MET A 188 -3.38 1.55 -26.11
C MET A 188 -3.89 2.23 -24.82
N HIS A 189 -4.01 3.57 -24.82
CA HIS A 189 -4.58 4.30 -23.66
C HIS A 189 -5.98 3.79 -23.33
N SER A 190 -6.83 3.66 -24.35
CA SER A 190 -8.20 3.18 -24.17
C SER A 190 -8.26 1.76 -23.64
N GLY A 191 -7.53 0.83 -24.25
CA GLY A 191 -7.51 -0.58 -23.84
C GLY A 191 -7.00 -0.76 -22.43
N VAL A 192 -5.93 -0.05 -22.07
CA VAL A 192 -5.35 -0.15 -20.72
C VAL A 192 -6.26 0.49 -19.69
N PHE A 193 -6.74 1.70 -19.90
CA PHE A 193 -7.57 2.42 -18.93
C PHE A 193 -8.92 1.72 -18.71
N TRP A 194 -9.69 1.52 -19.76
CA TRP A 194 -11.02 0.91 -19.65
C TRP A 194 -10.96 -0.59 -19.36
N GLY A 195 -9.92 -1.28 -19.83
CA GLY A 195 -9.66 -2.66 -19.44
C GLY A 195 -9.43 -2.79 -17.94
N TYR A 196 -8.72 -1.82 -17.34
CA TYR A 196 -8.48 -1.80 -15.89
C TYR A 196 -9.73 -1.43 -15.09
N VAL A 197 -10.51 -0.45 -15.56
CA VAL A 197 -11.82 -0.15 -14.98
C VAL A 197 -12.69 -1.41 -14.96
N GLY A 198 -12.81 -2.10 -16.11
CA GLY A 198 -13.58 -3.34 -16.19
C GLY A 198 -13.04 -4.48 -15.31
N LEU A 199 -11.71 -4.58 -15.14
CA LEU A 199 -11.09 -5.52 -14.21
C LEU A 199 -11.53 -5.23 -12.77
N VAL A 200 -11.45 -3.97 -12.35
CA VAL A 200 -11.84 -3.55 -10.99
C VAL A 200 -13.32 -3.82 -10.75
N GLU A 201 -14.19 -3.36 -11.64
CA GLU A 201 -15.64 -3.59 -11.56
C GLU A 201 -15.97 -5.08 -11.54
N GLY A 202 -15.36 -5.85 -12.42
CA GLY A 202 -15.58 -7.29 -12.52
C GLY A 202 -15.19 -8.05 -11.27
N ILE A 203 -14.06 -7.70 -10.65
CA ILE A 203 -13.58 -8.35 -9.42
C ILE A 203 -14.42 -7.89 -8.22
N VAL A 204 -14.65 -6.60 -8.04
CA VAL A 204 -15.46 -6.06 -6.94
C VAL A 204 -16.87 -6.66 -6.94
N ASN A 205 -17.52 -6.72 -8.10
CA ASN A 205 -18.86 -7.30 -8.20
C ASN A 205 -18.88 -8.80 -7.85
N ARG A 206 -17.84 -9.55 -8.18
CA ARG A 206 -17.71 -10.96 -7.79
C ARG A 206 -17.46 -11.13 -6.30
N ILE A 207 -16.61 -10.29 -5.71
CA ILE A 207 -16.38 -10.27 -4.26
C ILE A 207 -17.69 -9.97 -3.52
N ARG A 208 -18.44 -8.94 -3.94
CA ARG A 208 -19.75 -8.60 -3.36
C ARG A 208 -20.75 -9.76 -3.45
N ALA A 209 -20.80 -10.42 -4.61
CA ALA A 209 -21.70 -11.56 -4.81
C ALA A 209 -21.33 -12.78 -3.94
N GLU A 210 -20.04 -13.07 -3.79
CA GLU A 210 -19.53 -14.16 -2.97
C GLU A 210 -19.70 -13.86 -1.48
N PHE A 211 -19.39 -12.62 -1.05
CA PHE A 211 -19.50 -12.22 0.34
C PHE A 211 -20.95 -12.12 0.82
N GLY A 212 -21.87 -11.76 -0.05
CA GLY A 212 -23.33 -11.78 0.18
C GLY A 212 -23.86 -10.70 1.12
N LYS A 213 -23.04 -9.70 1.48
CA LYS A 213 -23.41 -8.57 2.34
C LYS A 213 -22.95 -7.24 1.72
N PRO A 214 -23.53 -6.10 2.10
CA PRO A 214 -23.02 -4.79 1.72
C PRO A 214 -21.58 -4.61 2.16
N MET A 215 -20.78 -3.96 1.32
CA MET A 215 -19.36 -3.72 1.56
C MET A 215 -18.97 -2.32 1.10
N LYS A 216 -18.16 -1.62 1.88
CA LYS A 216 -17.46 -0.42 1.45
C LYS A 216 -16.34 -0.77 0.47
N ILE A 217 -16.25 -0.04 -0.63
CA ILE A 217 -15.18 -0.22 -1.60
C ILE A 217 -14.35 1.05 -1.62
N VAL A 218 -13.12 0.93 -1.18
CA VAL A 218 -12.20 2.07 -1.12
C VAL A 218 -10.94 1.78 -1.92
N SER A 219 -10.35 2.83 -2.49
CA SER A 219 -9.10 2.73 -3.21
C SER A 219 -7.95 3.35 -2.46
N THR A 220 -6.75 2.86 -2.73
CA THR A 220 -5.47 3.41 -2.29
C THR A 220 -4.40 3.15 -3.35
N GLY A 221 -3.18 3.54 -3.07
CA GLY A 221 -2.05 3.35 -3.98
C GLY A 221 -1.77 4.55 -4.88
N GLY A 222 -0.57 4.54 -5.46
CA GLY A 222 -0.07 5.71 -6.21
C GLY A 222 -0.84 6.03 -7.49
N LEU A 223 -1.54 5.06 -8.06
CA LEU A 223 -2.31 5.21 -9.29
C LEU A 223 -3.83 5.35 -9.07
N ALA A 224 -4.31 5.25 -7.82
CA ALA A 224 -5.73 5.41 -7.50
C ALA A 224 -6.33 6.73 -8.06
N PRO A 225 -5.65 7.89 -7.99
CA PRO A 225 -6.20 9.14 -8.54
C PRO A 225 -6.49 9.11 -10.04
N VAL A 226 -5.80 8.26 -10.82
CA VAL A 226 -6.03 8.13 -12.28
C VAL A 226 -7.43 7.56 -12.57
N PHE A 227 -7.97 6.78 -11.65
CA PHE A 227 -9.28 6.10 -11.78
C PHE A 227 -10.41 6.82 -11.04
N GLU A 228 -10.12 7.93 -10.39
CA GLU A 228 -11.14 8.71 -9.69
C GLU A 228 -12.23 9.19 -10.65
N GLY A 229 -13.49 8.93 -10.31
CA GLY A 229 -14.64 9.22 -11.17
C GLY A 229 -14.69 8.44 -12.50
N ALA A 230 -13.91 7.35 -12.62
CA ALA A 230 -13.97 6.46 -13.80
C ALA A 230 -14.92 5.28 -13.61
N THR A 231 -15.31 5.00 -12.36
CA THR A 231 -16.21 3.91 -11.98
C THR A 231 -16.99 4.27 -10.74
N ASP A 232 -18.23 3.79 -10.63
CA ASP A 232 -19.11 3.99 -9.48
C ASP A 232 -18.91 2.91 -8.40
N VAL A 233 -18.10 1.89 -8.64
CA VAL A 233 -17.89 0.82 -7.65
C VAL A 233 -16.96 1.23 -6.52
N ILE A 234 -16.06 2.21 -6.74
CA ILE A 234 -15.17 2.78 -5.73
C ILE A 234 -15.84 3.98 -5.10
N GLU A 235 -16.09 3.92 -3.79
CA GLU A 235 -16.83 4.93 -3.04
C GLU A 235 -15.93 6.07 -2.54
N ALA A 236 -14.65 5.75 -2.25
CA ALA A 236 -13.68 6.74 -1.77
C ALA A 236 -12.24 6.36 -2.12
N ASN A 237 -11.39 7.37 -2.28
CA ASN A 237 -9.94 7.19 -2.33
C ASN A 237 -9.32 7.57 -0.98
N VAL A 238 -8.58 6.64 -0.36
CA VAL A 238 -7.94 6.80 0.96
C VAL A 238 -6.44 6.54 0.84
N PRO A 239 -5.64 7.56 0.45
CA PRO A 239 -4.22 7.40 0.13
C PRO A 239 -3.34 6.95 1.30
N ASP A 240 -3.79 7.16 2.54
CA ASP A 240 -3.05 6.87 3.77
C ASP A 240 -3.56 5.63 4.52
N ILE A 241 -4.49 4.85 3.93
CA ILE A 241 -5.12 3.72 4.62
C ILE A 241 -4.10 2.71 5.17
N THR A 242 -3.06 2.39 4.40
CA THR A 242 -1.98 1.47 4.80
C THR A 242 -1.23 2.01 6.02
N MET A 243 -0.92 3.30 6.04
CA MET A 243 -0.22 3.93 7.17
C MET A 243 -1.11 4.04 8.41
N ARG A 244 -2.40 4.29 8.23
CA ARG A 244 -3.39 4.24 9.33
C ARG A 244 -3.45 2.86 9.95
N GLY A 245 -3.49 1.81 9.13
CA GLY A 245 -3.45 0.43 9.61
C GLY A 245 -2.15 0.12 10.35
N LEU A 246 -1.01 0.56 9.82
CA LEU A 246 0.28 0.36 10.48
C LEU A 246 0.34 1.08 11.84
N LEU A 247 -0.17 2.30 11.93
CA LEU A 247 -0.26 3.06 13.18
C LEU A 247 -1.18 2.37 14.19
N GLU A 248 -2.30 1.83 13.75
CA GLU A 248 -3.22 1.09 14.62
C GLU A 248 -2.59 -0.22 15.13
N ILE A 249 -1.89 -0.97 14.27
CA ILE A 249 -1.14 -2.17 14.70
C ILE A 249 -0.09 -1.80 15.75
N TYR A 250 0.61 -0.67 15.58
CA TYR A 250 1.54 -0.17 16.60
C TYR A 250 0.84 0.02 17.95
N ARG A 251 -0.33 0.67 17.97
CA ARG A 251 -1.10 0.90 19.21
C ARG A 251 -1.50 -0.42 19.90
N ARG A 252 -1.98 -1.37 19.12
CA ARG A 252 -2.38 -2.71 19.63
C ARG A 252 -1.24 -3.51 20.24
N ASN A 253 0.02 -3.15 19.95
CA ASN A 253 1.21 -3.80 20.47
C ASN A 253 1.91 -3.00 21.61
N ARG A 254 1.43 -1.79 21.91
CA ARG A 254 1.99 -0.91 22.96
C ARG A 254 1.04 -0.63 24.12
N GLY A 255 -0.24 -1.04 23.99
CA GLY A 255 -1.30 -0.85 25.00
C GLY A 255 -1.20 -1.75 26.21
#